data_a3372ad026e50907120229211ac12888
#
_entry.id   a3372ad026e50907120229211ac12888
#
_cell.length_a   1.000
_cell.length_b   1.000
_cell.length_c   1.000
_cell.angle_alpha   90.00
_cell.angle_beta   90.00
_cell.angle_gamma   90.00
#
_symmetry.space_group_name_H-M   'P 1'
#
loop_
_entity.id
_entity.type
_entity.pdbx_description
1 polymer ?
#
loop_
_entity_poly.entity_id
_entity_poly.type
_entity_poly.pdbx_seq_one_letter_code
_entity_poly.pdbx_strand_id
1 'polypeptide(L)'
;SDSEKSGTSVHRRYLTMLRQWAQPIDLHGSQTSFHVIESSDVAQAIVRYAEGNNVSVIVMGAATHGVQMQRFLATVPVKVAMDAPCTVILVKQTLPFDQLALPPETV
;
A
#
# COMPACT_ATOMS: atom_id res chain seq x y z
N SER A 1 -23.79 16.85 4.54
CA SER A 1 -23.50 17.52 3.28
C SER A 1 -23.22 16.49 2.18
N ASP A 2 -23.28 16.93 0.94
CA ASP A 2 -22.99 16.04 -0.20
C ASP A 2 -21.57 15.54 -0.20
N SER A 3 -20.61 16.34 0.23
CA SER A 3 -19.21 15.94 0.31
C SER A 3 -18.99 14.87 1.38
N GLU A 4 -19.68 14.94 2.50
CA GLU A 4 -19.61 13.93 3.54
C GLU A 4 -20.21 12.60 3.05
N LYS A 5 -21.36 12.66 2.38
CA LYS A 5 -21.97 11.45 1.79
C LYS A 5 -21.06 10.83 0.72
N SER A 6 -20.46 11.67 -0.11
CA SER A 6 -19.53 11.22 -1.14
C SER A 6 -18.30 10.55 -0.53
N GLY A 7 -17.68 11.16 0.49
CA GLY A 7 -16.53 10.59 1.19
C GLY A 7 -16.85 9.26 1.85
N THR A 8 -18.00 9.18 2.54
CA THR A 8 -18.46 7.93 3.17
C THR A 8 -18.69 6.84 2.12
N SER A 9 -19.28 7.18 0.98
CA SER A 9 -19.54 6.24 -0.09
C SER A 9 -18.23 5.70 -0.69
N VAL A 10 -17.26 6.55 -0.95
CA VAL A 10 -15.94 6.16 -1.47
C VAL A 10 -15.22 5.27 -0.47
N HIS A 11 -15.20 5.65 0.80
CA HIS A 11 -14.59 4.88 1.87
C HIS A 11 -15.18 3.47 1.95
N ARG A 12 -16.50 3.37 1.90
CA ARG A 12 -17.22 2.10 1.95
C ARG A 12 -16.88 1.22 0.75
N ARG A 13 -16.75 1.81 -0.43
CA ARG A 13 -16.36 1.08 -1.64
C ARG A 13 -14.96 0.49 -1.53
N TYR A 14 -14.00 1.24 -1.01
CA TYR A 14 -12.63 0.74 -0.81
C TYR A 14 -12.60 -0.39 0.22
N LEU A 15 -13.35 -0.28 1.30
CA LEU A 15 -13.46 -1.36 2.29
C LEU A 15 -14.04 -2.62 1.68
N THR A 16 -15.07 -2.49 0.85
CA THR A 16 -15.67 -3.63 0.14
C THR A 16 -14.65 -4.29 -0.78
N MET A 17 -13.90 -3.49 -1.53
CA MET A 17 -12.85 -4.00 -2.41
C MET A 17 -11.77 -4.75 -1.63
N LEU A 18 -11.32 -4.20 -0.51
CA LEU A 18 -10.32 -4.85 0.33
C LEU A 18 -10.79 -6.21 0.81
N ARG A 19 -12.02 -6.30 1.27
CA ARG A 19 -12.58 -7.56 1.73
C ARG A 19 -12.69 -8.58 0.59
N GLN A 20 -13.07 -8.14 -0.60
CA GLN A 20 -13.13 -9.02 -1.76
C GLN A 20 -11.76 -9.54 -2.15
N TRP A 21 -10.74 -8.68 -2.16
CA TRP A 21 -9.38 -9.07 -2.49
C TRP A 21 -8.79 -10.03 -1.45
N ALA A 22 -9.14 -9.86 -0.18
CA ALA A 22 -8.66 -10.71 0.90
C ALA A 22 -9.41 -12.04 1.01
N GLN A 23 -10.57 -12.17 0.35
CA GLN A 23 -11.42 -13.34 0.48
C GLN A 23 -10.72 -14.67 0.19
N PRO A 24 -9.85 -14.78 -0.84
CA PRO A 24 -9.15 -16.03 -1.10
C PRO A 24 -8.05 -16.37 -0.09
N ILE A 25 -7.68 -15.40 0.77
CA ILE A 25 -6.61 -15.59 1.73
C ILE A 25 -7.19 -16.21 3.00
N ASP A 26 -6.57 -17.28 3.49
CA ASP A 26 -6.98 -17.89 4.74
C ASP A 26 -6.51 -17.05 5.92
N LEU A 27 -7.43 -16.26 6.47
CA LEU A 27 -7.18 -15.43 7.65
C LEU A 27 -7.65 -16.10 8.94
N HIS A 28 -7.97 -17.38 8.88
CA HIS A 28 -8.52 -18.14 10.01
C HIS A 28 -7.51 -18.16 11.16
N GLY A 29 -7.96 -17.81 12.35
CA GLY A 29 -7.08 -17.72 13.52
C GLY A 29 -6.28 -16.43 13.63
N SER A 30 -6.35 -15.53 12.64
CA SER A 30 -5.66 -14.25 12.68
C SER A 30 -6.57 -13.15 13.23
N GLN A 31 -5.99 -12.24 13.97
CA GLN A 31 -6.65 -10.98 14.32
C GLN A 31 -6.44 -10.00 13.17
N THR A 32 -7.45 -9.90 12.30
CA THR A 32 -7.34 -9.09 11.09
C THR A 32 -8.40 -8.00 11.10
N SER A 33 -7.99 -6.80 10.73
CA SER A 33 -8.93 -5.69 10.51
C SER A 33 -8.54 -4.95 9.23
N PHE A 34 -9.54 -4.34 8.62
CA PHE A 34 -9.37 -3.58 7.37
C PHE A 34 -9.68 -2.12 7.63
N HIS A 35 -8.77 -1.25 7.21
CA HIS A 35 -8.90 0.18 7.40
C HIS A 35 -8.60 0.90 6.10
N VAL A 36 -9.33 1.96 5.83
CA VAL A 36 -9.09 2.86 4.70
C VAL A 36 -8.85 4.25 5.27
N ILE A 37 -7.72 4.82 4.92
CA ILE A 37 -7.33 6.16 5.35
C ILE A 37 -7.15 7.00 4.08
N GLU A 38 -7.89 8.10 4.01
CA GLU A 38 -7.72 9.06 2.91
C GLU A 38 -6.79 10.18 3.35
N SER A 39 -5.81 10.49 2.53
CA SER A 39 -4.85 11.54 2.84
C SER A 39 -4.23 12.07 1.56
N SER A 40 -3.92 13.35 1.55
CA SER A 40 -3.13 13.96 0.48
C SER A 40 -1.65 13.60 0.59
N ASP A 41 -1.21 13.14 1.76
CA ASP A 41 0.16 12.66 1.99
C ASP A 41 0.08 11.20 2.49
N VAL A 42 0.17 10.28 1.54
CA VAL A 42 -0.02 8.85 1.82
C VAL A 42 1.07 8.32 2.76
N ALA A 43 2.32 8.67 2.52
CA ALA A 43 3.42 8.19 3.33
C ALA A 43 3.27 8.64 4.79
N GLN A 44 2.92 9.90 5.00
CA GLN A 44 2.72 10.43 6.35
C GLN A 44 1.55 9.75 7.05
N ALA A 45 0.47 9.47 6.33
CA ALA A 45 -0.70 8.80 6.89
C ALA A 45 -0.34 7.39 7.38
N ILE A 46 0.46 6.66 6.60
CA ILE A 46 0.93 5.32 6.98
C ILE A 46 1.81 5.39 8.23
N VAL A 47 2.75 6.32 8.26
CA VAL A 47 3.67 6.48 9.40
C VAL A 47 2.89 6.84 10.66
N ARG A 48 1.95 7.76 10.58
CA ARG A 48 1.12 8.16 11.72
C ARG A 48 0.26 7.02 12.23
N TYR A 49 -0.31 6.24 11.33
CA TYR A 49 -1.08 5.06 11.72
C TYR A 49 -0.20 4.07 12.47
N ALA A 50 1.01 3.83 11.97
CA ALA A 50 1.94 2.91 12.61
C ALA A 50 2.34 3.40 14.01
N GLU A 51 2.60 4.69 14.16
CA GLU A 51 2.93 5.28 15.46
C GLU A 51 1.78 5.14 16.45
N GLY A 52 0.57 5.47 16.00
CA GLY A 52 -0.61 5.48 16.88
C GLY A 52 -1.08 4.08 17.27
N ASN A 53 -0.70 3.06 16.55
CA ASN A 53 -1.16 1.69 16.78
C ASN A 53 -0.04 0.73 17.19
N ASN A 54 1.13 1.24 17.54
CA ASN A 54 2.27 0.44 17.98
C ASN A 54 2.61 -0.70 17.00
N VAL A 55 2.60 -0.37 15.72
CA VAL A 55 2.91 -1.33 14.67
C VAL A 55 4.39 -1.70 14.74
N SER A 56 4.69 -2.97 14.67
CA SER A 56 6.07 -3.46 14.73
C SER A 56 6.67 -3.70 13.35
N VAL A 57 5.84 -3.96 12.35
CA VAL A 57 6.30 -4.21 10.97
C VAL A 57 5.28 -3.63 10.00
N ILE A 58 5.75 -2.88 9.02
CA ILE A 58 4.95 -2.44 7.90
C ILE A 58 5.39 -3.25 6.67
N VAL A 59 4.44 -3.88 6.00
CA VAL A 59 4.71 -4.60 4.75
C VAL A 59 4.00 -3.85 3.62
N MET A 60 4.77 -3.46 2.62
CA MET A 60 4.25 -2.73 1.47
C MET A 60 4.53 -3.48 0.18
N GLY A 61 3.54 -3.55 -0.68
CA GLY A 61 3.73 -4.03 -2.03
C GLY A 61 4.26 -2.93 -2.94
N ALA A 62 5.05 -3.32 -3.91
CA ALA A 62 5.57 -2.42 -4.93
C ALA A 62 5.35 -3.02 -6.30
N ALA A 63 4.62 -2.31 -7.16
CA ALA A 63 4.50 -2.70 -8.55
C ALA A 63 5.76 -2.28 -9.31
N THR A 64 6.18 -3.10 -10.26
CA THR A 64 7.48 -2.95 -10.91
C THR A 64 7.40 -2.38 -12.32
N HIS A 65 6.22 -2.03 -12.81
CA HIS A 65 6.04 -1.55 -14.17
C HIS A 65 5.08 -0.36 -14.22
N GLY A 66 5.25 0.48 -15.24
CA GLY A 66 4.47 1.69 -15.42
C GLY A 66 5.10 2.91 -14.77
N VAL A 67 5.01 4.07 -15.46
CA VAL A 67 5.62 5.32 -15.00
C VAL A 67 5.02 5.79 -13.67
N GLN A 68 3.70 5.66 -13.51
CA GLN A 68 3.04 6.06 -12.28
C GLN A 68 3.47 5.19 -11.09
N MET A 69 3.68 3.91 -11.32
CA MET A 69 4.16 2.99 -10.30
C MET A 69 5.59 3.29 -9.90
N GLN A 70 6.44 3.68 -10.86
CA GLN A 70 7.80 4.11 -10.55
C GLN A 70 7.81 5.34 -9.66
N ARG A 71 6.91 6.29 -9.91
CA ARG A 71 6.78 7.48 -9.07
C ARG A 71 6.32 7.11 -7.66
N PHE A 72 5.37 6.20 -7.56
CA PHE A 72 4.91 5.70 -6.26
C PHE A 72 6.07 5.06 -5.50
N LEU A 73 6.83 4.19 -6.16
CA LEU A 73 7.99 3.53 -5.55
C LEU A 73 9.06 4.52 -5.10
N ALA A 74 9.24 5.61 -5.85
CA ALA A 74 10.25 6.60 -5.52
C ALA A 74 9.86 7.48 -4.33
N THR A 75 8.57 7.67 -4.08
CA THR A 75 8.10 8.66 -3.11
C THR A 75 7.50 8.05 -1.85
N VAL A 76 6.52 7.15 -1.99
CA VAL A 76 5.77 6.66 -0.82
C VAL A 76 6.57 5.63 -0.02
N PRO A 77 7.03 4.50 -0.60
CA PRO A 77 7.73 3.49 0.19
C PRO A 77 9.03 4.00 0.79
N VAL A 78 9.77 4.83 0.08
CA VAL A 78 11.02 5.40 0.60
C VAL A 78 10.75 6.31 1.79
N LYS A 79 9.76 7.19 1.71
CA LYS A 79 9.38 8.05 2.81
C LYS A 79 8.92 7.24 4.02
N VAL A 80 8.12 6.22 3.80
CA VAL A 80 7.67 5.34 4.89
C VAL A 80 8.87 4.66 5.53
N ALA A 81 9.78 4.13 4.73
CA ALA A 81 10.96 3.45 5.25
C ALA A 81 11.84 4.39 6.08
N MET A 82 11.96 5.65 5.65
CA MET A 82 12.78 6.63 6.37
C MET A 82 12.13 7.13 7.66
N ASP A 83 10.82 7.28 7.68
CA ASP A 83 10.13 7.99 8.76
C ASP A 83 9.39 7.04 9.71
N ALA A 84 9.16 5.79 9.35
CA ALA A 84 8.44 4.86 10.19
C ALA A 84 9.21 4.51 11.45
N PRO A 85 8.50 4.32 12.59
CA PRO A 85 9.14 3.97 13.87
C PRO A 85 9.45 2.47 13.98
N CYS A 86 9.31 1.71 12.90
CA CYS A 86 9.37 0.26 12.92
C CYS A 86 10.04 -0.28 11.67
N THR A 87 10.19 -1.60 11.60
CA THR A 87 10.70 -2.29 10.41
C THR A 87 9.74 -2.11 9.24
N VAL A 88 10.28 -1.80 8.08
CA VAL A 88 9.52 -1.68 6.84
C VAL A 88 10.04 -2.71 5.84
N ILE A 89 9.14 -3.54 5.35
CA ILE A 89 9.44 -4.56 4.34
C ILE A 89 8.75 -4.18 3.04
N LEU A 90 9.53 -4.07 1.98
CA LEU A 90 9.03 -3.79 0.65
C LEU A 90 9.03 -5.09 -0.15
N VAL A 91 7.85 -5.50 -0.61
CA VAL A 91 7.70 -6.71 -1.43
C VAL A 91 7.57 -6.29 -2.88
N LYS A 92 8.51 -6.73 -3.67
CA LYS A 92 8.55 -6.45 -5.11
C LYS A 92 8.27 -7.73 -5.88
N GLN A 93 7.29 -7.69 -6.78
CA GLN A 93 7.02 -8.82 -7.64
C GLN A 93 8.05 -8.90 -8.75
N THR A 94 8.65 -10.06 -8.91
CA THR A 94 9.55 -10.31 -10.04
C THR A 94 8.76 -10.87 -11.20
N LEU A 95 8.79 -10.17 -12.33
CA LEU A 95 8.16 -10.66 -13.55
C LEU A 95 9.10 -11.67 -14.25
N PRO A 96 8.52 -12.64 -15.02
CA PRO A 96 9.36 -13.47 -15.88
C PRO A 96 10.18 -12.61 -16.84
N PHE A 97 11.40 -13.08 -17.17
CA PHE A 97 12.34 -12.31 -17.97
C PHE A 97 11.77 -11.84 -19.30
N ASP A 98 10.97 -12.68 -19.95
CA ASP A 98 10.35 -12.38 -21.23
C ASP A 98 9.23 -11.31 -21.14
N GLN A 99 8.79 -11.01 -19.92
CA GLN A 99 7.76 -9.99 -19.66
C GLN A 99 8.33 -8.70 -19.11
N LEU A 100 9.64 -8.65 -18.89
CA LEU A 100 10.30 -7.45 -18.38
C LEU A 100 10.57 -6.48 -19.53
N ALA A 101 10.00 -5.27 -19.42
CA ALA A 101 10.27 -4.19 -20.36
C ALA A 101 11.51 -3.42 -19.92
N LEU A 102 12.67 -4.04 -20.07
CA LEU A 102 13.94 -3.41 -19.71
C LEU A 102 14.50 -2.57 -20.85
N PRO A 103 15.05 -1.38 -20.56
CA PRO A 103 15.76 -0.62 -21.57
C PRO A 103 17.03 -1.41 -22.04
N PRO A 104 17.39 -1.29 -23.33
CA PRO A 104 18.56 -2.02 -23.84
C PRO A 104 19.86 -1.72 -23.09
N GLU A 105 20.01 -0.52 -22.59
CA GLU A 105 21.20 -0.09 -21.86
C GLU A 105 21.21 -0.50 -20.40
N THR A 106 20.19 -1.20 -19.93
CA THR A 106 20.13 -1.69 -18.56
C THR A 106 20.81 -3.06 -18.48
N VAL A 107 22.07 -3.06 -18.43
CA VAL A 107 22.86 -4.30 -18.39
C VAL A 107 23.66 -4.37 -17.12
#